data_65dca05e41f759c5b11b012519f8b126
#
_entry.id   65dca05e41f759c5b11b012519f8b126
#
_cell.length_a   1.000
_cell.length_b   1.000
_cell.length_c   1.000
_cell.angle_alpha   90.00
_cell.angle_beta   90.00
_cell.angle_gamma   90.00
#
_symmetry.space_group_name_H-M   'P 1'
#
loop_
_entity.id
_entity.type
_entity.pdbx_description
1 polymer ?
#
loop_
_entity_poly.entity_id
_entity_poly.type
_entity_poly.pdbx_seq_one_letter_code
_entity_poly.pdbx_strand_id
1 'polypeptide(L)'
;MVILDLDHPDIEDFIEWKAIEEDKARALINAGYPSDYNGEAYATVSGQNSNNSVRVPNEFIKALESDGDWELTARTDGSTMKTVKARDLWSKIADAAWRCADPGVQFNTTINEWHTSPAGGQIRASNPCSEYLFLDLSLIHISEPTRPMN
;
A
#
# COMPACT_ATOMS: atom_id res chain seq x y z
N MET A 1 -0.96 8.76 -3.46
CA MET A 1 -0.56 7.48 -2.85
C MET A 1 -1.68 6.95 -1.96
N VAL A 2 -1.89 5.64 -1.95
CA VAL A 2 -2.82 4.95 -1.03
C VAL A 2 -2.01 3.98 -0.18
N ILE A 3 -2.21 4.01 1.13
CA ILE A 3 -1.50 3.15 2.08
C ILE A 3 -2.53 2.40 2.92
N LEU A 4 -2.36 1.10 3.06
CA LEU A 4 -3.24 0.27 3.86
C LEU A 4 -2.44 -0.48 4.92
N ASP A 5 -2.97 -0.52 6.14
CA ASP A 5 -2.38 -1.29 7.23
C ASP A 5 -2.52 -2.79 6.94
N LEU A 6 -1.48 -3.55 7.26
CA LEU A 6 -1.40 -4.97 6.91
C LEU A 6 -2.42 -5.85 7.64
N ASP A 7 -3.01 -5.37 8.72
CA ASP A 7 -4.09 -6.03 9.48
C ASP A 7 -5.50 -5.61 9.02
N HIS A 8 -5.61 -4.86 7.89
CA HIS A 8 -6.92 -4.46 7.35
C HIS A 8 -7.66 -5.67 6.77
N PRO A 9 -8.99 -5.79 6.95
CA PRO A 9 -9.77 -6.92 6.42
C PRO A 9 -9.64 -7.10 4.90
N ASP A 10 -9.55 -6.01 4.14
CA ASP A 10 -9.46 -6.02 2.68
C ASP A 10 -8.03 -6.05 2.15
N ILE A 11 -7.05 -6.39 3.00
CA ILE A 11 -5.63 -6.28 2.63
C ILE A 11 -5.25 -7.22 1.47
N GLU A 12 -5.82 -8.40 1.40
CA GLU A 12 -5.52 -9.36 0.34
C GLU A 12 -5.97 -8.81 -1.03
N ASP A 13 -7.18 -8.27 -1.10
CA ASP A 13 -7.70 -7.65 -2.33
C ASP A 13 -6.89 -6.41 -2.72
N PHE A 14 -6.48 -5.60 -1.74
CA PHE A 14 -5.63 -4.43 -1.97
C PHE A 14 -4.26 -4.80 -2.54
N ILE A 15 -3.63 -5.85 -2.02
CA ILE A 15 -2.33 -6.35 -2.51
C ILE A 15 -2.44 -6.82 -3.96
N GLU A 16 -3.48 -7.59 -4.28
CA GLU A 16 -3.64 -8.21 -5.59
C GLU A 16 -4.25 -7.29 -6.65
N TRP A 17 -4.86 -6.18 -6.24
CA TRP A 17 -5.63 -5.30 -7.12
C TRP A 17 -4.91 -4.93 -8.40
N LYS A 18 -3.72 -4.32 -8.32
CA LYS A 18 -2.99 -3.87 -9.51
C LYS A 18 -2.47 -5.02 -10.36
N ALA A 19 -2.09 -6.14 -9.75
CA ALA A 19 -1.69 -7.33 -10.47
C ALA A 19 -2.84 -7.89 -11.33
N ILE A 20 -4.05 -7.90 -10.79
CA ILE A 20 -5.26 -8.30 -11.51
C ILE A 20 -5.57 -7.33 -12.66
N GLU A 21 -5.44 -6.03 -12.45
CA GLU A 21 -5.67 -5.03 -13.50
C GLU A 21 -4.61 -5.12 -14.60
N GLU A 22 -3.36 -5.41 -14.27
CA GLU A 22 -2.30 -5.66 -15.25
C GLU A 22 -2.60 -6.90 -16.11
N ASP A 23 -3.13 -7.98 -15.52
CA ASP A 23 -3.55 -9.16 -16.27
C ASP A 23 -4.70 -8.84 -17.24
N LYS A 24 -5.64 -7.97 -16.86
CA LYS A 24 -6.70 -7.49 -17.78
C LYS A 24 -6.11 -6.70 -18.93
N ALA A 25 -5.17 -5.78 -18.69
CA ALA A 25 -4.49 -5.03 -19.74
C ALA A 25 -3.75 -5.96 -20.70
N ARG A 26 -3.03 -6.95 -20.18
CA ARG A 26 -2.35 -7.97 -21.00
C ARG A 26 -3.32 -8.80 -21.85
N ALA A 27 -4.47 -9.16 -21.30
CA ALA A 27 -5.51 -9.88 -22.06
C ALA A 27 -6.03 -9.05 -23.23
N LEU A 28 -6.23 -7.73 -23.03
CA LEU A 28 -6.64 -6.82 -24.10
C LEU A 28 -5.55 -6.66 -25.16
N ILE A 29 -4.29 -6.51 -24.76
CA ILE A 29 -3.14 -6.43 -25.69
C ILE A 29 -3.04 -7.70 -26.52
N ASN A 30 -3.20 -8.86 -25.92
CA ASN A 30 -3.20 -10.15 -26.63
C ASN A 30 -4.37 -10.30 -27.58
N ALA A 31 -5.49 -9.60 -27.33
CA ALA A 31 -6.63 -9.53 -28.23
C ALA A 31 -6.46 -8.50 -29.37
N GLY A 32 -5.32 -7.80 -29.44
CA GLY A 32 -4.97 -6.86 -30.53
C GLY A 32 -5.11 -5.37 -30.18
N TYR A 33 -5.41 -5.02 -28.93
CA TYR A 33 -5.42 -3.62 -28.52
C TYR A 33 -3.99 -3.05 -28.43
N PRO A 34 -3.80 -1.73 -28.66
CA PRO A 34 -2.49 -1.11 -28.55
C PRO A 34 -1.86 -1.29 -27.16
N SER A 35 -0.56 -1.60 -27.12
CA SER A 35 0.21 -1.79 -25.88
C SER A 35 0.79 -0.51 -25.29
N ASP A 36 0.55 0.64 -25.91
CA ASP A 36 1.01 1.93 -25.40
C ASP A 36 0.43 2.21 -24.00
N TYR A 37 1.24 2.79 -23.15
CA TYR A 37 0.83 3.17 -21.78
C TYR A 37 -0.41 4.09 -21.75
N ASN A 38 -0.56 4.98 -22.73
CA ASN A 38 -1.73 5.83 -22.91
C ASN A 38 -2.77 5.18 -23.86
N GLY A 39 -2.55 3.92 -24.24
CA GLY A 39 -3.41 3.17 -25.14
C GLY A 39 -4.68 2.69 -24.47
N GLU A 40 -5.59 2.18 -25.30
CA GLU A 40 -6.94 1.77 -24.91
C GLU A 40 -6.92 0.63 -23.87
N ALA A 41 -5.95 -0.30 -23.94
CA ALA A 41 -5.81 -1.38 -22.98
C ALA A 41 -5.61 -0.86 -21.56
N TYR A 42 -4.70 0.11 -21.37
CA TYR A 42 -4.42 0.71 -20.04
C TYR A 42 -5.46 1.76 -19.62
N ALA A 43 -6.14 2.39 -20.54
CA ALA A 43 -7.20 3.35 -20.22
C ALA A 43 -8.47 2.69 -19.64
N THR A 44 -8.65 1.39 -19.86
CA THR A 44 -9.84 0.63 -19.42
C THR A 44 -9.65 -0.08 -18.08
N VAL A 45 -8.42 -0.19 -17.56
CA VAL A 45 -8.13 -0.81 -16.28
C VAL A 45 -8.04 0.22 -15.16
N SER A 46 -8.34 -0.18 -13.93
CA SER A 46 -8.37 0.73 -12.79
C SER A 46 -7.01 0.89 -12.09
N GLY A 47 -6.85 1.96 -11.33
CA GLY A 47 -5.71 2.15 -10.43
C GLY A 47 -4.39 2.53 -11.09
N GLN A 48 -4.34 2.86 -12.40
CA GLN A 48 -3.09 3.21 -13.10
C GLN A 48 -2.38 4.43 -12.50
N ASN A 49 -3.14 5.40 -12.00
CA ASN A 49 -2.61 6.63 -11.38
C ASN A 49 -2.48 6.52 -9.85
N SER A 50 -2.68 5.34 -9.28
CA SER A 50 -2.54 5.08 -7.85
C SER A 50 -1.20 4.41 -7.57
N ASN A 51 -0.42 4.96 -6.62
CA ASN A 51 0.71 4.28 -6.02
C ASN A 51 0.24 3.66 -4.71
N ASN A 52 0.36 2.35 -4.56
CA ASN A 52 -0.15 1.63 -3.40
C ASN A 52 1.01 1.10 -2.56
N SER A 53 0.87 1.19 -1.24
CA SER A 53 1.83 0.61 -0.29
C SER A 53 1.10 -0.05 0.88
N VAL A 54 1.73 -1.06 1.46
CA VAL A 54 1.28 -1.71 2.67
C VAL A 54 2.11 -1.25 3.87
N ARG A 55 1.45 -1.07 5.00
CA ARG A 55 2.06 -0.67 6.26
C ARG A 55 2.32 -1.89 7.12
N VAL A 56 3.59 -2.23 7.32
CA VAL A 56 4.03 -3.48 7.97
C VAL A 56 4.59 -3.19 9.36
N PRO A 57 3.95 -3.67 10.45
CA PRO A 57 4.48 -3.56 11.80
C PRO A 57 5.49 -4.67 12.12
N ASN A 58 6.34 -4.46 13.13
CA ASN A 58 7.32 -5.45 13.58
C ASN A 58 6.65 -6.76 14.08
N GLU A 59 5.45 -6.67 14.62
CA GLU A 59 4.65 -7.83 15.06
C GLU A 59 4.37 -8.80 13.91
N PHE A 60 4.09 -8.27 12.72
CA PHE A 60 3.93 -9.09 11.53
C PHE A 60 5.24 -9.77 11.12
N ILE A 61 6.37 -9.07 11.21
CA ILE A 61 7.68 -9.66 10.89
C ILE A 61 7.99 -10.82 11.84
N LYS A 62 7.70 -10.66 13.14
CA LYS A 62 7.85 -11.76 14.11
C LYS A 62 6.94 -12.96 13.80
N ALA A 63 5.69 -12.70 13.40
CA ALA A 63 4.78 -13.76 12.98
C ALA A 63 5.31 -14.46 11.71
N LEU A 64 5.84 -13.71 10.74
CA LEU A 64 6.45 -14.23 9.53
C LEU A 64 7.66 -15.15 9.83
N GLU A 65 8.56 -14.70 10.72
CA GLU A 65 9.77 -15.47 11.12
C GLU A 65 9.42 -16.75 11.86
N SER A 66 8.37 -16.72 12.69
CA SER A 66 7.89 -17.87 13.46
C SER A 66 6.92 -18.79 12.71
N ASP A 67 6.66 -18.53 11.42
CA ASP A 67 5.64 -19.21 10.61
C ASP A 67 4.24 -19.17 11.25
N GLY A 68 3.96 -18.04 11.92
CA GLY A 68 2.75 -17.81 12.68
C GLY A 68 1.57 -17.31 11.84
N ASP A 69 0.48 -17.11 12.56
CA ASP A 69 -0.75 -16.55 12.01
C ASP A 69 -0.78 -15.02 12.16
N TRP A 70 -1.54 -14.37 11.27
CA TRP A 70 -1.78 -12.95 11.29
C TRP A 70 -3.28 -12.66 11.24
N GLU A 71 -3.76 -11.82 12.15
CA GLU A 71 -5.15 -11.48 12.27
C GLU A 71 -5.49 -10.22 11.49
N LEU A 72 -6.56 -10.29 10.70
CA LEU A 72 -7.16 -9.15 10.03
C LEU A 72 -8.30 -8.64 10.89
N THR A 73 -8.25 -7.36 11.28
CA THR A 73 -9.13 -6.80 12.32
C THR A 73 -10.08 -5.75 11.78
N ALA A 74 -11.33 -5.81 12.24
CA ALA A 74 -12.33 -4.81 11.92
C ALA A 74 -11.92 -3.43 12.46
N ARG A 75 -12.15 -2.39 11.67
CA ARG A 75 -11.82 -1.01 12.05
C ARG A 75 -12.87 -0.37 12.95
N THR A 76 -14.02 -0.99 13.09
CA THR A 76 -15.14 -0.48 13.90
C THR A 76 -15.03 -0.85 15.37
N ASP A 77 -14.63 -2.09 15.68
CA ASP A 77 -14.62 -2.64 17.03
C ASP A 77 -13.35 -3.41 17.39
N GLY A 78 -12.42 -3.55 16.45
CA GLY A 78 -11.16 -4.28 16.63
C GLY A 78 -11.30 -5.80 16.69
N SER A 79 -12.48 -6.36 16.34
CA SER A 79 -12.66 -7.80 16.33
C SER A 79 -11.88 -8.47 15.19
N THR A 80 -11.40 -9.70 15.43
CA THR A 80 -10.75 -10.49 14.40
C THR A 80 -11.78 -10.95 13.37
N MET A 81 -11.63 -10.48 12.12
CA MET A 81 -12.52 -10.87 11.01
C MET A 81 -12.02 -12.10 10.27
N LYS A 82 -10.70 -12.23 10.13
CA LYS A 82 -10.05 -13.33 9.42
C LYS A 82 -8.66 -13.56 10.00
N THR A 83 -8.23 -14.80 10.00
CA THR A 83 -6.85 -15.17 10.33
C THR A 83 -6.20 -15.79 9.08
N VAL A 84 -5.01 -15.32 8.74
CA VAL A 84 -4.23 -15.79 7.58
C VAL A 84 -2.83 -16.20 8.03
N LYS A 85 -2.12 -17.01 7.25
CA LYS A 85 -0.70 -17.25 7.49
C LYS A 85 0.11 -16.02 7.11
N ALA A 86 0.97 -15.54 8.00
CA ALA A 86 1.84 -14.41 7.73
C ALA A 86 2.71 -14.65 6.49
N ARG A 87 3.21 -15.87 6.31
CA ARG A 87 4.03 -16.26 5.17
C ARG A 87 3.25 -16.19 3.84
N ASP A 88 1.99 -16.60 3.83
CA ASP A 88 1.16 -16.56 2.63
C ASP A 88 0.88 -15.11 2.22
N LEU A 89 0.56 -14.25 3.21
CA LEU A 89 0.32 -12.84 2.95
C LEU A 89 1.59 -12.13 2.45
N TRP A 90 2.76 -12.44 3.03
CA TRP A 90 4.03 -11.91 2.55
C TRP A 90 4.38 -12.37 1.14
N SER A 91 4.09 -13.63 0.82
CA SER A 91 4.29 -14.17 -0.53
C SER A 91 3.39 -13.48 -1.56
N LYS A 92 2.15 -13.16 -1.21
CA LYS A 92 1.25 -12.37 -2.07
C LYS A 92 1.81 -10.96 -2.35
N ILE A 93 2.33 -10.28 -1.33
CA ILE A 93 2.98 -8.96 -1.49
C ILE A 93 4.16 -9.08 -2.46
N ALA A 94 5.03 -10.07 -2.26
CA ALA A 94 6.22 -10.26 -3.10
C ALA A 94 5.85 -10.60 -4.56
N ASP A 95 4.85 -11.45 -4.78
CA ASP A 95 4.36 -11.81 -6.11
C ASP A 95 3.76 -10.61 -6.83
N ALA A 96 2.87 -9.86 -6.17
CA ALA A 96 2.25 -8.66 -6.74
C ALA A 96 3.32 -7.60 -7.10
N ALA A 97 4.25 -7.33 -6.18
CA ALA A 97 5.34 -6.39 -6.42
C ALA A 97 6.25 -6.81 -7.58
N TRP A 98 6.51 -8.10 -7.74
CA TRP A 98 7.26 -8.65 -8.87
C TRP A 98 6.50 -8.47 -10.20
N ARG A 99 5.18 -8.66 -10.21
CA ARG A 99 4.35 -8.63 -11.42
C ARG A 99 4.07 -7.22 -11.92
N CYS A 100 3.85 -6.26 -11.02
CA CYS A 100 3.40 -4.92 -11.38
C CYS A 100 4.05 -3.76 -10.59
N ALA A 101 5.11 -4.03 -9.84
CA ALA A 101 5.82 -3.06 -8.98
C ALA A 101 5.00 -2.47 -7.81
N ASP A 102 3.80 -2.96 -7.56
CA ASP A 102 2.93 -2.60 -6.44
C ASP A 102 2.44 -3.86 -5.69
N PRO A 103 2.19 -3.79 -4.38
CA PRO A 103 2.38 -2.62 -3.51
C PRO A 103 3.84 -2.41 -3.07
N GLY A 104 4.18 -1.17 -2.71
CA GLY A 104 5.37 -0.87 -1.93
C GLY A 104 5.21 -1.32 -0.48
N VAL A 105 6.31 -1.37 0.27
CA VAL A 105 6.31 -1.75 1.69
C VAL A 105 6.85 -0.61 2.54
N GLN A 106 6.15 -0.30 3.63
CA GLN A 106 6.57 0.66 4.63
C GLN A 106 6.61 0.02 6.02
N PHE A 107 7.77 0.04 6.67
CA PHE A 107 7.98 -0.55 8.00
C PHE A 107 7.49 0.39 9.10
N ASN A 108 6.24 0.21 9.51
CA ASN A 108 5.52 1.11 10.40
C ASN A 108 6.25 1.37 11.72
N THR A 109 6.70 0.31 12.39
CA THR A 109 7.34 0.44 13.71
C THR A 109 8.65 1.21 13.59
N THR A 110 9.52 0.82 12.66
CA THR A 110 10.81 1.49 12.43
C THR A 110 10.65 2.95 12.03
N ILE A 111 9.70 3.27 11.15
CA ILE A 111 9.43 4.65 10.75
C ILE A 111 9.07 5.50 11.98
N ASN A 112 8.22 4.98 12.87
CA ASN A 112 7.79 5.72 14.05
C ASN A 112 8.83 5.74 15.18
N GLU A 113 9.73 4.76 15.27
CA GLU A 113 10.89 4.80 16.16
C GLU A 113 11.88 5.91 15.78
N TRP A 114 12.02 6.19 14.49
CA TRP A 114 12.89 7.26 13.97
C TRP A 114 12.19 8.60 13.81
N HIS A 115 10.92 8.69 14.20
CA HIS A 115 10.16 9.93 14.12
C HIS A 115 10.72 11.00 15.05
N THR A 116 11.08 12.15 14.51
CA THR A 116 11.74 13.25 15.26
C THR A 116 10.79 14.09 16.11
N SER A 117 9.46 13.94 15.94
CA SER A 117 8.44 14.65 16.71
C SER A 117 7.30 13.73 17.18
N PRO A 118 7.59 12.70 17.98
CA PRO A 118 6.61 11.66 18.34
C PRO A 118 5.44 12.19 19.19
N ALA A 119 5.63 13.30 19.91
CA ALA A 119 4.57 13.93 20.70
C ALA A 119 3.43 14.51 19.84
N GLY A 120 3.67 14.75 18.56
CA GLY A 120 2.67 15.26 17.62
C GLY A 120 1.75 14.18 17.06
N GLY A 121 2.08 12.90 17.22
CA GLY A 121 1.33 11.77 16.68
C GLY A 121 2.22 10.75 15.96
N GLN A 122 1.61 9.83 15.22
CA GLN A 122 2.30 8.82 14.45
C GLN A 122 2.36 9.19 12.96
N ILE A 123 3.46 8.88 12.31
CA ILE A 123 3.57 8.91 10.86
C ILE A 123 2.83 7.70 10.29
N ARG A 124 1.80 7.95 9.48
CA ARG A 124 0.97 6.91 8.87
C ARG A 124 1.14 6.80 7.37
N ALA A 125 1.68 7.82 6.74
CA ALA A 125 1.78 7.93 5.29
C ALA A 125 3.09 8.58 4.84
N SER A 126 3.34 8.49 3.55
CA SER A 126 4.44 9.18 2.85
C SER A 126 3.96 9.64 1.48
N ASN A 127 4.80 10.37 0.75
CA ASN A 127 4.65 10.53 -0.69
C ASN A 127 4.97 9.19 -1.43
N PRO A 128 4.69 9.09 -2.74
CA PRO A 128 4.86 7.84 -3.50
C PRO A 128 6.25 7.22 -3.43
N CYS A 129 7.30 8.02 -3.45
CA CYS A 129 8.69 7.53 -3.42
C CYS A 129 9.20 7.29 -1.99
N SER A 130 8.39 7.57 -0.96
CA SER A 130 8.69 7.35 0.47
C SER A 130 9.91 8.11 1.01
N GLU A 131 10.36 9.15 0.34
CA GLU A 131 11.42 10.05 0.84
C GLU A 131 10.90 11.09 1.83
N TYR A 132 9.59 11.30 1.88
CA TYR A 132 8.93 12.23 2.77
C TYR A 132 7.96 11.50 3.71
N LEU A 133 8.27 11.53 5.01
CA LEU A 133 7.52 10.88 6.08
C LEU A 133 7.07 11.96 7.08
N PHE A 134 5.77 12.27 7.09
CA PHE A 134 5.19 13.33 7.91
C PHE A 134 3.94 12.88 8.65
N LEU A 135 3.56 13.67 9.65
CA LEU A 135 2.24 13.62 10.25
C LEU A 135 1.18 14.00 9.21
N ASP A 136 0.04 13.32 9.22
CA ASP A 136 -1.03 13.45 8.22
C ASP A 136 -1.43 14.90 7.92
N LEU A 137 -1.52 15.75 8.93
CA LEU A 137 -1.86 17.16 8.78
C LEU A 137 -0.68 18.04 8.33
N SER A 138 0.56 17.61 8.52
CA SER A 138 1.74 18.37 8.13
C SER A 138 2.00 18.37 6.63
N LEU A 139 1.60 17.32 5.93
CA LEU A 139 1.75 17.21 4.47
C LEU A 139 0.95 18.29 3.73
N ILE A 140 -0.20 18.70 4.22
CA ILE A 140 -1.03 19.75 3.63
C ILE A 140 -0.32 21.10 3.69
N HIS A 141 0.40 21.41 4.77
CA HIS A 141 1.08 22.68 4.97
C HIS A 141 2.40 22.82 4.20
N ILE A 142 3.02 21.69 3.83
CA ILE A 142 4.33 21.69 3.15
C ILE A 142 4.18 21.58 1.64
N SER A 143 3.14 20.91 1.14
CA SER A 143 2.93 20.68 -0.29
C SER A 143 2.08 21.75 -0.98
N GLU A 144 1.40 22.62 -0.25
CA GLU A 144 0.76 23.79 -0.86
C GLU A 144 1.79 24.92 -1.04
N PRO A 145 1.99 25.41 -2.27
CA PRO A 145 2.70 26.65 -2.45
C PRO A 145 1.93 27.73 -1.71
N THR A 146 2.61 28.47 -0.82
CA THR A 146 2.05 29.62 -0.14
C THR A 146 1.37 30.51 -1.17
N ARG A 147 0.03 30.49 -1.23
CA ARG A 147 -0.72 31.51 -1.95
C ARG A 147 -0.33 32.86 -1.33
N PRO A 148 0.16 33.82 -2.12
CA PRO A 148 0.30 35.17 -1.59
C PRO A 148 -1.09 35.59 -1.09
N MET A 149 -1.19 35.90 0.19
CA MET A 149 -2.37 36.58 0.71
C MET A 149 -2.39 37.95 0.08
N ASN A 150 -3.28 38.14 -0.87
CA ASN A 150 -3.64 39.47 -1.37
C ASN A 150 -4.53 40.17 -0.37
#